data_2655aaf728aca591309347db6d03affc
#
_entry.id   2655aaf728aca591309347db6d03affc
#
_cell.length_a   1.000
_cell.length_b   1.000
_cell.length_c   1.000
_cell.angle_alpha   90.00
_cell.angle_beta   90.00
_cell.angle_gamma   90.00
#
_symmetry.space_group_name_H-M   'P 1'
#
loop_
_entity.id
_entity.type
_entity.pdbx_description
1 polymer ?
#
loop_
_entity_poly.entity_id
_entity_poly.type
_entity_poly.pdbx_seq_one_letter_code
_entity_poly.pdbx_strand_id
1 'polypeptide(L)'
;MGTATPYEFDAIIIQNEDMDAAYVEVPFDIKALFGKGRLAVHATFDSVPYDGQIVKMGTPCFIIGLRKDIRKQIGKSFGDMVHVTFYERQQLY
;
A
#
# COMPACT_ATOMS: atom_id res chain seq x y z
N MET A 1 -12.14 -10.96 -20.49
CA MET A 1 -12.07 -10.71 -19.74
C MET A 1 -11.42 -9.72 -19.21
N GLY A 2 -11.61 -8.90 -18.68
CA GLY A 2 -11.01 -7.76 -18.24
C GLY A 2 -10.04 -8.01 -17.16
N THR A 3 -8.88 -7.56 -17.36
CA THR A 3 -7.93 -7.50 -16.32
C THR A 3 -8.20 -6.25 -15.54
N ALA A 4 -8.18 -6.33 -14.24
CA ALA A 4 -8.38 -5.15 -13.42
C ALA A 4 -7.24 -4.15 -13.67
N THR A 5 -7.58 -2.90 -13.90
CA THR A 5 -6.58 -1.85 -14.00
C THR A 5 -6.11 -1.50 -12.60
N PRO A 6 -4.81 -1.56 -12.33
CA PRO A 6 -4.34 -1.19 -10.99
C PRO A 6 -4.53 0.29 -10.70
N TYR A 7 -4.75 0.62 -9.45
CA TYR A 7 -4.73 2.00 -8.98
C TYR A 7 -3.27 2.40 -8.79
N GLU A 8 -2.94 3.63 -9.12
CA GLU A 8 -1.56 4.12 -9.04
C GLU A 8 -1.50 5.46 -8.31
N PHE A 9 -0.47 5.64 -7.54
CA PHE A 9 -0.23 6.92 -6.87
C PHE A 9 1.22 7.00 -6.42
N ASP A 10 1.68 8.22 -6.14
CA ASP A 10 2.98 8.45 -5.53
C ASP A 10 2.76 8.87 -4.08
N ALA A 11 3.62 8.42 -3.20
CA ALA A 11 3.49 8.73 -1.79
C ALA A 11 4.85 8.81 -1.12
N ILE A 12 4.88 9.54 -0.01
CA ILE A 12 6.07 9.64 0.82
C ILE A 12 6.06 8.47 1.80
N ILE A 13 7.21 7.85 1.99
CA ILE A 13 7.37 6.79 2.98
C ILE A 13 7.40 7.42 4.37
N ILE A 14 6.45 7.02 5.22
CA ILE A 14 6.30 7.58 6.56
C ILE A 14 6.75 6.55 7.59
N GLN A 15 7.54 6.99 8.55
CA GLN A 15 7.96 6.12 9.64
C GLN A 15 6.86 6.02 10.69
N ASN A 16 6.59 4.79 11.14
CA ASN A 16 5.74 4.57 12.30
C ASN A 16 6.57 4.95 13.54
N GLU A 17 6.03 5.83 14.37
CA GLU A 17 6.80 6.42 15.47
C GLU A 17 7.31 5.40 16.49
N ASP A 18 6.58 4.31 16.66
CA ASP A 18 6.87 3.37 17.73
C ASP A 18 7.75 2.19 17.33
N MET A 19 8.13 2.11 16.06
CA MET A 19 8.90 0.95 15.61
C MET A 19 9.61 1.24 14.30
N ASP A 20 10.56 0.38 13.93
CA ASP A 20 11.23 0.47 12.64
C ASP A 20 10.31 -0.10 11.57
N ALA A 21 9.22 0.57 11.35
CA ALA A 21 8.22 0.19 10.36
C ALA A 21 7.85 1.42 9.56
N ALA A 22 7.38 1.19 8.36
CA ALA A 22 7.01 2.28 7.46
C ALA A 22 5.66 2.00 6.82
N TYR A 23 5.03 3.05 6.37
CA TYR A 23 3.78 2.94 5.62
C TYR A 23 3.68 4.11 4.65
N VAL A 24 2.75 3.98 3.71
CA VAL A 24 2.35 5.09 2.84
C VAL A 24 0.86 5.30 3.01
N GLU A 25 0.43 6.55 2.84
CA GLU A 25 -0.99 6.88 2.87
C GLU A 25 -1.59 6.66 1.50
N VAL A 26 -2.75 6.02 1.47
CA VAL A 26 -3.45 5.70 0.23
C VAL A 26 -4.47 6.81 -0.02
N PRO A 27 -4.35 7.54 -1.15
CA PRO A 27 -5.22 8.70 -1.40
C PRO A 27 -6.61 8.34 -1.92
N PHE A 28 -7.03 7.10 -1.79
CA PHE A 28 -8.33 6.64 -2.27
C PHE A 28 -9.20 6.23 -1.10
N ASP A 29 -10.51 6.48 -1.23
CA ASP A 29 -11.47 6.02 -0.23
C ASP A 29 -11.78 4.56 -0.50
N ILE A 30 -11.06 3.68 0.17
CA ILE A 30 -11.16 2.24 -0.07
C ILE A 30 -12.55 1.72 0.27
N LYS A 31 -13.17 2.27 1.33
CA LYS A 31 -14.50 1.85 1.71
C LYS A 31 -15.53 2.20 0.64
N ALA A 32 -15.42 3.38 0.06
CA ALA A 32 -16.33 3.81 -1.00
C ALA A 32 -16.12 3.01 -2.28
N LEU A 33 -14.86 2.71 -2.63
CA LEU A 33 -14.55 2.01 -3.87
C LEU A 33 -14.80 0.51 -3.79
N PHE A 34 -14.53 -0.11 -2.66
CA PHE A 34 -14.55 -1.57 -2.52
C PHE A 34 -15.55 -2.07 -1.49
N GLY A 35 -16.18 -1.18 -0.75
CA GLY A 35 -17.14 -1.57 0.28
C GLY A 35 -16.54 -2.24 1.50
N LYS A 36 -15.24 -2.09 1.72
CA LYS A 36 -14.51 -2.78 2.78
C LYS A 36 -13.68 -1.81 3.58
N GLY A 37 -13.52 -2.06 4.87
CA GLY A 37 -12.63 -1.30 5.73
C GLY A 37 -11.20 -1.84 5.74
N ARG A 38 -10.98 -3.00 5.11
CA ARG A 38 -9.69 -3.63 4.95
C ARG A 38 -9.67 -4.33 3.61
N LEU A 39 -8.63 -4.13 2.84
CA LEU A 39 -8.55 -4.67 1.50
C LEU A 39 -7.24 -5.41 1.30
N ALA A 40 -7.33 -6.71 1.01
CA ALA A 40 -6.15 -7.48 0.61
C ALA A 40 -5.79 -7.09 -0.83
N VAL A 41 -4.52 -6.79 -1.07
CA VAL A 41 -4.08 -6.28 -2.37
C VAL A 41 -2.81 -6.96 -2.85
N HIS A 42 -2.67 -6.98 -4.18
CA HIS A 42 -1.37 -7.15 -4.83
C HIS A 42 -0.88 -5.75 -5.15
N ALA A 43 0.26 -5.39 -4.62
CA ALA A 43 0.80 -4.05 -4.77
C ALA A 43 2.21 -4.10 -5.33
N THR A 44 2.66 -2.98 -5.89
CA THR A 44 4.07 -2.81 -6.21
C THR A 44 4.56 -1.51 -5.61
N PHE A 45 5.81 -1.51 -5.18
CA PHE A 45 6.50 -0.31 -4.74
C PHE A 45 7.70 -0.14 -5.66
N ASP A 46 7.68 0.88 -6.50
CA ASP A 46 8.71 1.09 -7.54
C ASP A 46 8.92 -0.19 -8.34
N SER A 47 7.81 -0.85 -8.70
CA SER A 47 7.76 -2.10 -9.48
C SER A 47 8.16 -3.36 -8.72
N VAL A 48 8.49 -3.28 -7.42
CA VAL A 48 8.75 -4.46 -6.61
C VAL A 48 7.43 -4.99 -6.04
N PRO A 49 7.05 -6.24 -6.35
CA PRO A 49 5.76 -6.75 -5.92
C PRO A 49 5.69 -7.05 -4.43
N TYR A 50 4.53 -6.82 -3.87
CA TYR A 50 4.28 -7.06 -2.47
C TYR A 50 2.79 -7.36 -2.26
N ASP A 51 2.49 -8.48 -1.61
CA ASP A 51 1.12 -8.82 -1.25
C ASP A 51 0.88 -8.36 0.18
N GLY A 52 -0.08 -7.49 0.37
CA GLY A 52 -0.35 -6.94 1.69
C GLY A 52 -1.80 -6.54 1.84
N GLN A 53 -2.05 -5.66 2.78
CA GLN A 53 -3.39 -5.17 3.06
C GLN A 53 -3.37 -3.66 3.20
N ILE A 54 -4.43 -3.04 2.69
CA ILE A 54 -4.71 -1.63 2.94
C ILE A 54 -5.68 -1.59 4.10
N VAL A 55 -5.33 -0.84 5.13
CA VAL A 55 -6.12 -0.78 6.37
C VAL A 55 -6.21 0.67 6.85
N LYS A 56 -7.12 0.90 7.79
CA LYS A 56 -7.24 2.20 8.45
C LYS A 56 -6.99 1.96 9.93
N MET A 57 -5.88 2.46 10.44
CA MET A 57 -5.46 2.18 11.80
C MET A 57 -5.27 3.46 12.59
N GLY A 58 -6.38 4.09 12.96
CA GLY A 58 -6.33 5.31 13.76
C GLY A 58 -5.85 6.53 13.02
N THR A 59 -5.76 6.45 11.70
CA THR A 59 -5.38 7.58 10.85
C THR A 59 -6.60 8.05 10.07
N PRO A 60 -6.62 9.31 9.60
CA PRO A 60 -7.76 9.79 8.81
C PRO A 60 -7.85 9.15 7.43
N CYS A 61 -6.79 8.53 6.95
CA CYS A 61 -6.78 7.90 5.64
C CYS A 61 -6.36 6.45 5.74
N PHE A 62 -6.62 5.70 4.67
CA PHE A 62 -6.14 4.33 4.58
C PHE A 62 -4.64 4.31 4.38
N ILE A 63 -3.99 3.27 4.88
CA ILE A 63 -2.54 3.11 4.75
C ILE A 63 -2.21 1.70 4.28
N ILE A 64 -1.02 1.54 3.69
CA ILE A 64 -0.47 0.23 3.37
C ILE A 64 0.95 0.17 3.93
N GLY A 65 1.25 -0.90 4.66
CA GLY A 65 2.56 -1.07 5.26
C GLY A 65 3.64 -1.31 4.21
N LEU A 66 4.82 -0.81 4.46
CA LEU A 66 5.96 -0.96 3.57
C LEU A 66 7.09 -1.64 4.33
N ARG A 67 7.28 -2.92 4.08
CA ARG A 67 8.20 -3.76 4.84
C ARG A 67 9.65 -3.32 4.61
N LYS A 68 10.47 -3.60 5.60
CA LYS A 68 11.88 -3.24 5.57
C LYS A 68 12.62 -3.88 4.39
N ASP A 69 12.30 -5.14 4.08
CA ASP A 69 12.94 -5.82 2.95
C ASP A 69 12.58 -5.18 1.61
N ILE A 70 11.34 -4.69 1.47
CA ILE A 70 10.94 -3.97 0.27
C ILE A 70 11.70 -2.64 0.17
N ARG A 71 11.78 -1.89 1.27
CA ARG A 71 12.53 -0.63 1.28
C ARG A 71 13.98 -0.85 0.87
N LYS A 72 14.55 -1.95 1.32
CA LYS A 72 15.93 -2.30 0.95
C LYS A 72 16.06 -2.58 -0.54
N GLN A 73 15.11 -3.32 -1.10
CA GLN A 73 15.14 -3.65 -2.52
C GLN A 73 15.02 -2.43 -3.41
N ILE A 74 14.22 -1.46 -3.03
CA ILE A 74 14.04 -0.25 -3.84
C ILE A 74 15.04 0.85 -3.50
N GLY A 75 15.83 0.64 -2.46
CA GLY A 75 16.87 1.61 -2.06
C GLY A 75 16.30 2.90 -1.49
N LYS A 76 15.15 2.83 -0.84
CA LYS A 76 14.48 4.01 -0.29
C LYS A 76 14.19 3.86 1.19
N SER A 77 14.01 4.98 1.87
CA SER A 77 13.75 5.02 3.29
C SER A 77 12.75 6.12 3.62
N PHE A 78 12.59 6.40 4.90
CA PHE A 78 11.63 7.39 5.38
C PHE A 78 11.88 8.74 4.71
N GLY A 79 10.80 9.36 4.25
CA GLY A 79 10.86 10.65 3.60
C GLY A 79 11.03 10.59 2.08
N ASP A 80 11.35 9.41 1.54
CA ASP A 80 11.51 9.27 0.10
C ASP A 80 10.16 9.04 -0.58
N MET A 81 10.04 9.49 -1.82
CA MET A 81 8.86 9.28 -2.63
C MET A 81 8.91 7.90 -3.28
N VAL A 82 7.80 7.18 -3.25
CA VAL A 82 7.70 5.88 -3.88
C VAL A 82 6.46 5.83 -4.77
N HIS A 83 6.57 5.15 -5.90
CA HIS A 83 5.44 4.94 -6.81
C HIS A 83 4.76 3.63 -6.42
N VAL A 84 3.47 3.70 -6.15
CA VAL A 84 2.70 2.57 -5.66
C VAL A 84 1.60 2.22 -6.64
N THR A 85 1.46 0.93 -6.94
CA THR A 85 0.29 0.44 -7.65
C THR A 85 -0.36 -0.64 -6.80
N PHE A 86 -1.66 -0.81 -6.94
CA PHE A 86 -2.32 -1.92 -6.27
C PHE A 86 -3.61 -2.30 -6.99
N TYR A 87 -4.02 -3.55 -6.79
CA TYR A 87 -5.36 -4.00 -7.15
C TYR A 87 -5.79 -5.04 -6.14
N GLU A 88 -7.11 -5.23 -6.05
CA GLU A 88 -7.67 -6.13 -5.05
C GLU A 88 -7.23 -7.56 -5.31
N ARG A 89 -6.74 -8.21 -4.25
CA ARG A 89 -6.38 -9.61 -4.31
C ARG A 89 -7.62 -10.45 -4.02
N GLN A 90 -8.02 -11.25 -4.99
CA GLN A 90 -9.19 -12.10 -4.81
C GLN A 90 -8.82 -13.33 -4.03
N GLN A 91 -9.72 -13.73 -3.14
CA GLN A 91 -9.56 -14.98 -2.43
C GLN A 91 -10.34 -16.05 -3.15
N LEU A 92 -9.69 -17.18 -3.36
CA LEU A 92 -10.31 -18.34 -3.98
C LEU A 92 -10.55 -19.37 -2.89
N TYR A 93 -11.72 -19.99 -2.95
CA TYR A 93 -12.09 -21.01 -1.99
C TYR A 93 -12.23 -22.35 -2.67
#